data_8c39aaf570badf55242532fb0c86de41
#
_entry.id   8c39aaf570badf55242532fb0c86de41
#
_cell.length_a   1.000
_cell.length_b   1.000
_cell.length_c   1.000
_cell.angle_alpha   90.00
_cell.angle_beta   90.00
_cell.angle_gamma   90.00
#
_symmetry.space_group_name_H-M   'P 1'
#
loop_
_entity.id
_entity.type
_entity.pdbx_description
1 polymer ?
#
loop_
_entity_poly.entity_id
_entity_poly.type
_entity_poly.pdbx_seq_one_letter_code
_entity_poly.pdbx_strand_id
1 'polypeptide(L)'
;LHAVAAFYHFGALPHYKSIQEPLRATCARLGVRGIALLAAEGVNGTMAGSRAAMEEVLETLCRLTGFNRIDHKWSTAQEMPFLRLKVRLKKEIVTLGVEGVDPNRRVGTYVAPEDWNAVISDPDVVVLDTRNHEEVRIGTFAGAIDPLTRSFSEFPDYVKANLDPARHKKIAMFCTGGIRCEKASSYLLDQGFDEVFHLKGGILNYLEKVPEDESLWQGACFVFDRRIALGHGLVEASDLVLCGGCRTPLSTAEQQDPAFEAGVCCPHCAPLMTPARKASARERHRQVMLAQQRGDNHLGPWSNTFSPAADGQDQAGGE
;
A
#
# COMPACT_ATOMS: atom_id res chain seq x y z
N LEU A 1 7.41 17.43 -13.03
CA LEU A 1 6.21 16.91 -12.41
C LEU A 1 5.85 15.56 -13.05
N HIS A 2 5.68 14.53 -12.26
CA HIS A 2 5.29 13.19 -12.70
C HIS A 2 3.84 12.90 -12.31
N ALA A 3 3.08 12.27 -13.21
CA ALA A 3 1.78 11.71 -12.89
C ALA A 3 1.99 10.34 -12.22
N VAL A 4 1.28 10.09 -11.13
CA VAL A 4 1.29 8.82 -10.41
C VAL A 4 -0.11 8.23 -10.44
N ALA A 5 -0.24 7.00 -10.92
CA ALA A 5 -1.50 6.25 -10.90
C ALA A 5 -1.38 5.06 -9.96
N ALA A 6 -2.20 5.04 -8.92
CA ALA A 6 -2.48 3.85 -8.12
C ALA A 6 -3.73 3.18 -8.68
N PHE A 7 -3.66 1.91 -9.03
CA PHE A 7 -4.73 1.19 -9.72
C PHE A 7 -4.88 -0.23 -9.21
N TYR A 8 -6.08 -0.75 -9.26
CA TYR A 8 -6.36 -2.18 -9.09
C TYR A 8 -7.66 -2.56 -9.79
N HIS A 9 -7.78 -3.85 -10.09
CA HIS A 9 -9.00 -4.44 -10.58
C HIS A 9 -9.05 -5.92 -10.25
N PHE A 10 -10.10 -6.35 -9.56
CA PHE A 10 -10.40 -7.76 -9.36
C PHE A 10 -11.21 -8.26 -10.54
N GLY A 11 -10.75 -9.34 -11.16
CA GLY A 11 -11.41 -9.98 -12.29
C GLY A 11 -10.64 -11.24 -12.70
N ALA A 12 -11.35 -12.23 -13.23
CA ALA A 12 -10.73 -13.47 -13.69
C ALA A 12 -9.69 -13.21 -14.79
N LEU A 13 -8.44 -13.54 -14.52
CA LEU A 13 -7.31 -13.29 -15.40
C LEU A 13 -6.42 -14.55 -15.56
N PRO A 14 -6.96 -15.63 -16.13
CA PRO A 14 -6.22 -16.91 -16.20
C PRO A 14 -4.93 -16.82 -17.02
N HIS A 15 -4.84 -15.87 -17.94
CA HIS A 15 -3.67 -15.64 -18.79
C HIS A 15 -2.70 -14.57 -18.25
N TYR A 16 -2.77 -14.20 -16.97
CA TYR A 16 -1.96 -13.13 -16.36
C TYR A 16 -0.44 -13.25 -16.59
N LYS A 17 0.07 -14.48 -16.76
CA LYS A 17 1.50 -14.70 -17.00
C LYS A 17 1.95 -14.13 -18.34
N SER A 18 1.14 -14.22 -19.39
CA SER A 18 1.46 -13.70 -20.71
C SER A 18 1.44 -12.17 -20.82
N ILE A 19 0.84 -11.50 -19.84
CA ILE A 19 0.74 -10.02 -19.76
C ILE A 19 2.07 -9.40 -19.31
N GLN A 20 2.86 -10.11 -18.53
CA GLN A 20 4.05 -9.57 -17.85
C GLN A 20 5.03 -8.88 -18.81
N GLU A 21 5.50 -9.57 -19.84
CA GLU A 21 6.50 -9.04 -20.75
C GLU A 21 5.98 -7.93 -21.66
N PRO A 22 4.79 -8.03 -22.28
CA PRO A 22 4.22 -6.92 -23.06
C PRO A 22 4.02 -5.65 -22.23
N LEU A 23 3.53 -5.77 -20.99
CA LEU A 23 3.38 -4.64 -20.09
C LEU A 23 4.74 -4.04 -19.72
N ARG A 24 5.71 -4.88 -19.35
CA ARG A 24 7.07 -4.44 -19.02
C ARG A 24 7.73 -3.70 -20.17
N ALA A 25 7.61 -4.21 -21.39
CA ALA A 25 8.15 -3.60 -22.59
C ALA A 25 7.52 -2.22 -22.86
N THR A 26 6.18 -2.10 -22.74
CA THR A 26 5.47 -0.81 -22.88
C THR A 26 5.94 0.20 -21.85
N CYS A 27 5.98 -0.17 -20.58
CA CYS A 27 6.44 0.72 -19.51
C CYS A 27 7.91 1.15 -19.70
N ALA A 28 8.78 0.24 -20.10
CA ALA A 28 10.19 0.55 -20.36
C ALA A 28 10.37 1.53 -21.53
N ARG A 29 9.64 1.32 -22.64
CA ARG A 29 9.65 2.23 -23.79
C ARG A 29 9.18 3.64 -23.43
N LEU A 30 8.18 3.75 -22.54
CA LEU A 30 7.59 5.01 -22.12
C LEU A 30 8.33 5.67 -20.94
N GLY A 31 9.39 5.05 -20.41
CA GLY A 31 10.12 5.55 -19.23
C GLY A 31 9.32 5.51 -17.94
N VAL A 32 8.23 4.71 -17.88
CA VAL A 32 7.38 4.54 -16.71
C VAL A 32 8.06 3.65 -15.68
N ARG A 33 7.99 4.03 -14.40
CA ARG A 33 8.54 3.28 -13.27
C ARG A 33 7.44 2.99 -12.25
N GLY A 34 7.69 2.02 -11.36
CA GLY A 34 6.74 1.62 -10.34
C GLY A 34 6.57 0.13 -10.27
N ILE A 35 5.46 -0.31 -9.69
CA ILE A 35 5.15 -1.72 -9.52
C ILE A 35 3.77 -2.04 -10.10
N ALA A 36 3.69 -3.15 -10.84
CA ALA A 36 2.45 -3.83 -11.16
C ALA A 36 2.53 -5.28 -10.70
N LEU A 37 1.48 -5.74 -10.04
CA LEU A 37 1.26 -7.11 -9.61
C LEU A 37 0.17 -7.72 -10.49
N LEU A 38 0.43 -8.90 -11.01
CA LEU A 38 -0.47 -9.66 -11.87
C LEU A 38 -0.74 -11.02 -11.22
N ALA A 39 -1.99 -11.39 -11.09
CA ALA A 39 -2.42 -12.68 -10.57
C ALA A 39 -3.64 -13.19 -11.33
N ALA A 40 -4.04 -14.44 -11.09
CA ALA A 40 -5.24 -15.00 -11.71
C ALA A 40 -6.53 -14.27 -11.30
N GLU A 41 -6.51 -13.53 -10.19
CA GLU A 41 -7.62 -12.75 -9.64
C GLU A 41 -7.66 -11.28 -10.11
N GLY A 42 -6.65 -10.82 -10.88
CA GLY A 42 -6.64 -9.44 -11.38
C GLY A 42 -5.28 -8.76 -11.41
N VAL A 43 -5.31 -7.43 -11.29
CA VAL A 43 -4.13 -6.55 -11.36
C VAL A 43 -4.14 -5.53 -10.21
N ASN A 44 -2.94 -5.16 -9.72
CA ASN A 44 -2.74 -4.11 -8.73
C ASN A 44 -1.41 -3.41 -8.98
N GLY A 45 -1.35 -2.10 -8.79
CA GLY A 45 -0.09 -1.40 -8.96
C GLY A 45 -0.13 0.07 -8.61
N THR A 46 1.08 0.62 -8.52
CA THR A 46 1.31 2.07 -8.51
C THR A 46 2.49 2.36 -9.42
N MET A 47 2.28 3.22 -10.40
CA MET A 47 3.29 3.58 -11.39
C MET A 47 3.32 5.08 -11.62
N ALA A 48 4.45 5.59 -12.11
CA ALA A 48 4.65 7.00 -12.39
C ALA A 48 5.40 7.22 -13.70
N GLY A 49 5.05 8.31 -14.38
CA GLY A 49 5.64 8.74 -15.63
C GLY A 49 5.07 10.11 -16.05
N SER A 50 5.23 10.48 -17.32
CA SER A 50 4.45 11.57 -17.87
C SER A 50 2.96 11.20 -17.89
N ARG A 51 2.05 12.18 -17.87
CA ARG A 51 0.61 11.90 -17.90
C ARG A 51 0.21 11.05 -19.09
N ALA A 52 0.67 11.41 -20.28
CA ALA A 52 0.39 10.68 -21.51
C ALA A 52 0.94 9.24 -21.49
N ALA A 53 2.17 9.03 -20.95
CA ALA A 53 2.75 7.71 -20.81
C ALA A 53 1.94 6.82 -19.87
N MET A 54 1.43 7.39 -18.76
CA MET A 54 0.62 6.64 -17.81
C MET A 54 -0.76 6.29 -18.37
N GLU A 55 -1.37 7.17 -19.15
CA GLU A 55 -2.62 6.89 -19.86
C GLU A 55 -2.45 5.74 -20.86
N GLU A 56 -1.36 5.76 -21.66
CA GLU A 56 -1.04 4.65 -22.58
C GLU A 56 -0.78 3.33 -21.84
N VAL A 57 -0.15 3.36 -20.66
CA VAL A 57 0.04 2.15 -19.83
C VAL A 57 -1.30 1.60 -19.34
N LEU A 58 -2.22 2.45 -18.87
CA LEU A 58 -3.55 2.01 -18.41
C LEU A 58 -4.39 1.46 -19.57
N GLU A 59 -4.36 2.08 -20.74
CA GLU A 59 -5.00 1.56 -21.96
C GLU A 59 -4.41 0.20 -22.37
N THR A 60 -3.08 0.09 -22.30
CA THR A 60 -2.40 -1.18 -22.60
C THR A 60 -2.79 -2.27 -21.61
N LEU A 61 -2.90 -1.94 -20.31
CA LEU A 61 -3.39 -2.86 -19.29
C LEU A 61 -4.82 -3.32 -19.60
N CYS A 62 -5.74 -2.41 -19.91
CA CYS A 62 -7.11 -2.78 -20.31
C CYS A 62 -7.12 -3.73 -21.52
N ARG A 63 -6.34 -3.42 -22.55
CA ARG A 63 -6.22 -4.26 -23.76
C ARG A 63 -5.63 -5.65 -23.48
N LEU A 64 -4.59 -5.73 -22.65
CA LEU A 64 -3.90 -6.99 -22.33
C LEU A 64 -4.72 -7.88 -21.38
N THR A 65 -5.46 -7.29 -20.46
CA THR A 65 -6.31 -8.01 -19.51
C THR A 65 -7.68 -8.37 -20.07
N GLY A 66 -8.17 -7.62 -21.05
CA GLY A 66 -9.54 -7.70 -21.54
C GLY A 66 -10.56 -7.00 -20.63
N PHE A 67 -10.09 -6.30 -19.57
CA PHE A 67 -11.00 -5.54 -18.73
C PHE A 67 -11.44 -4.24 -19.43
N ASN A 68 -12.73 -3.95 -19.38
CA ASN A 68 -13.28 -2.74 -19.98
C ASN A 68 -12.73 -1.46 -19.31
N ARG A 69 -12.41 -1.56 -18.02
CA ARG A 69 -11.89 -0.46 -17.20
C ARG A 69 -11.03 -1.01 -16.08
N ILE A 70 -9.99 -0.28 -15.72
CA ILE A 70 -9.21 -0.48 -14.50
C ILE A 70 -9.35 0.78 -13.66
N ASP A 71 -9.91 0.64 -12.46
CA ASP A 71 -10.07 1.77 -11.56
C ASP A 71 -8.71 2.26 -11.07
N HIS A 72 -8.52 3.58 -11.11
CA HIS A 72 -7.27 4.19 -10.73
C HIS A 72 -7.47 5.55 -10.07
N LYS A 73 -6.52 5.90 -9.20
CA LYS A 73 -6.42 7.19 -8.54
C LYS A 73 -5.19 7.91 -9.03
N TRP A 74 -5.37 9.15 -9.45
CA TRP A 74 -4.27 10.04 -9.84
C TRP A 74 -3.73 10.82 -8.64
N SER A 75 -2.43 11.01 -8.64
CA SER A 75 -1.72 11.99 -7.81
C SER A 75 -0.49 12.47 -8.58
N THR A 76 0.26 13.38 -8.01
CA THR A 76 1.47 13.92 -8.62
C THR A 76 2.68 13.78 -7.71
N ALA A 77 3.88 13.84 -8.30
CA ALA A 77 5.14 13.91 -7.60
C ALA A 77 6.06 14.89 -8.32
N GLN A 78 6.82 15.70 -7.57
CA GLN A 78 7.78 16.62 -8.16
C GLN A 78 8.94 15.86 -8.82
N GLU A 79 9.44 14.84 -8.15
CA GLU A 79 10.47 13.94 -8.66
C GLU A 79 9.87 12.57 -8.98
N MET A 80 10.62 11.75 -9.76
CA MET A 80 10.24 10.37 -10.03
C MET A 80 10.20 9.55 -8.72
N PRO A 81 9.01 9.14 -8.26
CA PRO A 81 8.88 8.51 -6.94
C PRO A 81 9.33 7.05 -6.90
N PHE A 82 9.68 6.47 -8.04
CA PHE A 82 10.14 5.09 -8.15
C PHE A 82 11.53 4.99 -8.76
N LEU A 83 12.41 4.20 -8.13
CA LEU A 83 13.74 3.92 -8.67
C LEU A 83 13.69 2.98 -9.88
N ARG A 84 12.66 2.12 -9.96
CA ARG A 84 12.60 1.01 -10.92
C ARG A 84 11.21 0.70 -11.42
N LEU A 85 11.18 -0.02 -12.53
CA LEU A 85 10.02 -0.73 -13.01
C LEU A 85 10.04 -2.18 -12.50
N LYS A 86 8.92 -2.64 -11.90
CA LYS A 86 8.70 -4.02 -11.48
C LYS A 86 7.32 -4.48 -11.97
N VAL A 87 7.29 -5.47 -12.84
CA VAL A 87 6.06 -6.20 -13.20
C VAL A 87 6.21 -7.61 -12.66
N ARG A 88 5.40 -7.98 -11.65
CA ARG A 88 5.56 -9.24 -10.90
C ARG A 88 4.33 -10.11 -11.00
N LEU A 89 4.55 -11.40 -11.18
CA LEU A 89 3.52 -12.42 -11.02
C LEU A 89 3.39 -12.77 -9.54
N LYS A 90 2.16 -12.88 -9.08
CA LYS A 90 1.81 -13.19 -7.69
C LYS A 90 0.69 -14.25 -7.65
N LYS A 91 0.49 -14.88 -6.49
CA LYS A 91 -0.69 -15.73 -6.24
C LYS A 91 -1.95 -14.88 -6.06
N GLU A 92 -1.79 -13.75 -5.34
CA GLU A 92 -2.83 -12.77 -5.06
C GLU A 92 -2.32 -11.35 -5.37
N ILE A 93 -3.20 -10.48 -5.87
CA ILE A 93 -2.83 -9.07 -6.11
C ILE A 93 -2.75 -8.24 -4.82
N VAL A 94 -3.38 -8.72 -3.75
CA VAL A 94 -3.19 -8.30 -2.36
C VAL A 94 -3.36 -9.54 -1.49
N THR A 95 -2.34 -9.88 -0.71
CA THR A 95 -2.28 -11.17 -0.01
C THR A 95 -3.10 -11.13 1.28
N LEU A 96 -4.23 -11.84 1.28
CA LEU A 96 -5.01 -12.15 2.48
C LEU A 96 -4.67 -13.55 3.02
N GLY A 97 -4.29 -14.48 2.13
CA GLY A 97 -3.89 -15.84 2.50
C GLY A 97 -5.05 -16.78 2.84
N VAL A 98 -6.27 -16.44 2.51
CA VAL A 98 -7.47 -17.27 2.72
C VAL A 98 -8.01 -17.70 1.38
N GLU A 99 -8.08 -19.01 1.16
CA GLU A 99 -8.60 -19.61 -0.07
C GLU A 99 -10.10 -19.37 -0.22
N GLY A 100 -10.55 -19.11 -1.46
CA GLY A 100 -11.96 -18.94 -1.79
C GLY A 100 -12.56 -17.56 -1.54
N VAL A 101 -11.79 -16.62 -0.96
CA VAL A 101 -12.23 -15.22 -0.82
C VAL A 101 -12.17 -14.55 -2.19
N ASP A 102 -13.34 -14.16 -2.73
CA ASP A 102 -13.48 -13.54 -4.04
C ASP A 102 -14.40 -12.31 -3.97
N PRO A 103 -13.82 -11.09 -4.08
CA PRO A 103 -14.59 -9.85 -4.09
C PRO A 103 -15.60 -9.75 -5.25
N ASN A 104 -15.37 -10.45 -6.37
CA ASN A 104 -16.32 -10.45 -7.48
C ASN A 104 -17.61 -11.23 -7.17
N ARG A 105 -17.52 -12.20 -6.26
CA ARG A 105 -18.69 -13.00 -5.83
C ARG A 105 -19.51 -12.26 -4.77
N ARG A 106 -18.84 -11.69 -3.77
CA ARG A 106 -19.45 -10.98 -2.65
C ARG A 106 -18.48 -9.95 -2.08
N VAL A 107 -18.94 -8.74 -1.90
CA VAL A 107 -18.17 -7.62 -1.36
C VAL A 107 -19.07 -6.78 -0.46
N GLY A 108 -18.47 -6.07 0.51
CA GLY A 108 -19.20 -5.17 1.39
C GLY A 108 -19.77 -3.95 0.68
N THR A 109 -20.57 -3.19 1.40
CA THR A 109 -21.18 -1.96 0.89
C THR A 109 -20.13 -0.85 0.75
N TYR A 110 -19.99 -0.31 -0.46
CA TYR A 110 -19.15 0.84 -0.71
C TYR A 110 -19.77 2.12 -0.13
N VAL A 111 -19.02 2.84 0.68
CA VAL A 111 -19.41 4.15 1.21
C VAL A 111 -18.60 5.23 0.50
N ALA A 112 -19.27 6.22 -0.06
CA ALA A 112 -18.59 7.35 -0.68
C ALA A 112 -17.82 8.17 0.37
N PRO A 113 -16.70 8.83 0.01
CA PRO A 113 -15.96 9.67 0.94
C PRO A 113 -16.82 10.72 1.64
N GLU A 114 -17.76 11.28 0.93
CA GLU A 114 -18.68 12.33 1.39
C GLU A 114 -19.63 11.82 2.50
N ASP A 115 -19.97 10.53 2.48
CA ASP A 115 -20.86 9.87 3.46
C ASP A 115 -20.08 9.17 4.57
N TRP A 116 -18.75 9.06 4.44
CA TRP A 116 -17.92 8.24 5.32
C TRP A 116 -17.95 8.71 6.79
N ASN A 117 -17.89 10.02 7.01
CA ASN A 117 -17.90 10.58 8.36
C ASN A 117 -19.17 10.17 9.12
N ALA A 118 -20.33 10.18 8.47
CA ALA A 118 -21.58 9.77 9.09
C ALA A 118 -21.56 8.30 9.52
N VAL A 119 -20.99 7.42 8.68
CA VAL A 119 -20.89 5.98 8.99
C VAL A 119 -19.96 5.72 10.17
N ILE A 120 -18.76 6.32 10.19
CA ILE A 120 -17.79 6.06 11.25
C ILE A 120 -18.07 6.79 12.56
N SER A 121 -19.01 7.74 12.55
CA SER A 121 -19.48 8.43 13.77
C SER A 121 -20.67 7.72 14.43
N ASP A 122 -21.26 6.69 13.80
CA ASP A 122 -22.29 5.86 14.42
C ASP A 122 -21.66 5.01 15.52
N PRO A 123 -22.08 5.13 16.81
CA PRO A 123 -21.49 4.40 17.93
C PRO A 123 -21.68 2.87 17.83
N ASP A 124 -22.61 2.40 17.02
CA ASP A 124 -22.85 0.97 16.79
C ASP A 124 -21.92 0.38 15.72
N VAL A 125 -21.11 1.21 15.06
CA VAL A 125 -20.18 0.78 14.01
C VAL A 125 -18.79 0.56 14.56
N VAL A 126 -18.25 -0.63 14.36
CA VAL A 126 -16.83 -0.92 14.63
C VAL A 126 -16.02 -0.46 13.43
N VAL A 127 -15.12 0.50 13.61
CA VAL A 127 -14.28 1.05 12.56
C VAL A 127 -12.89 0.40 12.60
N LEU A 128 -12.48 -0.24 11.50
CA LEU A 128 -11.22 -0.99 11.42
C LEU A 128 -10.29 -0.40 10.36
N ASP A 129 -9.06 -0.13 10.74
CA ASP A 129 -7.98 0.15 9.79
C ASP A 129 -7.35 -1.17 9.31
N THR A 130 -7.56 -1.54 8.05
CA THR A 130 -7.02 -2.81 7.50
C THR A 130 -5.58 -2.69 7.00
N ARG A 131 -4.90 -1.59 7.31
CA ARG A 131 -3.50 -1.38 6.98
C ARG A 131 -2.58 -2.03 8.02
N ASN A 132 -1.31 -2.11 7.67
CA ASN A 132 -0.30 -2.56 8.62
C ASN A 132 -0.10 -1.49 9.70
N HIS A 133 0.24 -1.91 10.93
CA HIS A 133 0.47 -1.03 12.08
C HIS A 133 1.41 0.15 11.75
N GLU A 134 2.47 -0.07 10.99
CA GLU A 134 3.42 0.98 10.61
C GLU A 134 2.80 2.09 9.72
N GLU A 135 1.73 1.77 8.99
CA GLU A 135 0.97 2.75 8.21
C GLU A 135 -0.01 3.52 9.12
N VAL A 136 -0.62 2.82 10.09
CA VAL A 136 -1.59 3.40 11.04
C VAL A 136 -0.93 4.45 11.93
N ARG A 137 0.31 4.21 12.36
CA ARG A 137 1.07 5.09 13.26
C ARG A 137 1.24 6.52 12.77
N ILE A 138 1.27 6.76 11.47
CA ILE A 138 1.45 8.10 10.91
C ILE A 138 0.14 8.80 10.54
N GLY A 139 -0.97 8.08 10.63
CA GLY A 139 -2.29 8.65 10.44
C GLY A 139 -3.36 7.58 10.32
N THR A 140 -4.55 7.87 10.88
CA THR A 140 -5.73 7.03 10.85
C THR A 140 -6.99 7.89 11.07
N PHE A 141 -8.18 7.32 10.92
CA PHE A 141 -9.42 8.00 11.30
C PHE A 141 -9.62 8.01 12.82
N ALA A 142 -10.17 9.10 13.33
CA ALA A 142 -10.53 9.22 14.74
C ALA A 142 -11.42 8.05 15.18
N GLY A 143 -11.06 7.38 16.27
CA GLY A 143 -11.81 6.25 16.82
C GLY A 143 -11.63 4.91 16.10
N ALA A 144 -10.84 4.85 15.02
CA ALA A 144 -10.57 3.60 14.35
C ALA A 144 -9.66 2.67 15.18
N ILE A 145 -9.95 1.38 15.11
CA ILE A 145 -9.17 0.34 15.75
C ILE A 145 -8.00 -0.04 14.83
N ASP A 146 -6.80 -0.04 15.39
CA ASP A 146 -5.60 -0.63 14.79
C ASP A 146 -5.51 -2.11 15.17
N PRO A 147 -5.61 -3.04 14.23
CA PRO A 147 -5.44 -4.47 14.49
C PRO A 147 -4.01 -4.88 14.88
N LEU A 148 -3.04 -3.96 14.86
CA LEU A 148 -1.63 -4.18 15.16
C LEU A 148 -0.97 -5.23 14.25
N THR A 149 -1.49 -5.44 13.06
CA THR A 149 -0.97 -6.41 12.09
C THR A 149 0.29 -5.87 11.40
N ARG A 150 1.25 -6.76 11.16
CA ARG A 150 2.47 -6.46 10.40
C ARG A 150 2.28 -6.63 8.90
N SER A 151 1.30 -7.45 8.54
CA SER A 151 0.91 -7.70 7.16
C SER A 151 -0.59 -7.95 7.08
N PHE A 152 -1.17 -7.68 5.92
CA PHE A 152 -2.60 -7.91 5.69
C PHE A 152 -3.01 -9.38 5.81
N SER A 153 -2.08 -10.31 5.63
CA SER A 153 -2.34 -11.75 5.82
C SER A 153 -2.58 -12.16 7.28
N GLU A 154 -2.29 -11.27 8.26
CA GLU A 154 -2.61 -11.49 9.68
C GLU A 154 -4.03 -11.04 10.04
N PHE A 155 -4.71 -10.30 9.15
CA PHE A 155 -6.06 -9.77 9.37
C PHE A 155 -7.11 -10.87 9.67
N PRO A 156 -7.12 -12.04 8.99
CA PRO A 156 -8.05 -13.12 9.32
C PRO A 156 -7.90 -13.65 10.75
N ASP A 157 -6.68 -13.73 11.28
CA ASP A 157 -6.44 -14.18 12.65
C ASP A 157 -6.89 -13.12 13.67
N TYR A 158 -6.67 -11.83 13.37
CA TYR A 158 -7.23 -10.76 14.17
C TYR A 158 -8.77 -10.83 14.25
N VAL A 159 -9.45 -11.02 13.12
CA VAL A 159 -10.91 -11.15 13.06
C VAL A 159 -11.39 -12.29 13.93
N LYS A 160 -10.81 -13.49 13.80
CA LYS A 160 -11.18 -14.68 14.59
C LYS A 160 -11.01 -14.47 16.09
N ALA A 161 -9.98 -13.72 16.50
CA ALA A 161 -9.66 -13.50 17.90
C ALA A 161 -10.48 -12.38 18.56
N ASN A 162 -10.91 -11.37 17.80
CA ASN A 162 -11.42 -10.12 18.35
C ASN A 162 -12.85 -9.77 17.93
N LEU A 163 -13.37 -10.34 16.84
CA LEU A 163 -14.67 -10.00 16.30
C LEU A 163 -15.65 -11.19 16.40
N ASP A 164 -16.89 -10.87 16.76
CA ASP A 164 -18.01 -11.80 16.88
C ASP A 164 -19.20 -11.26 16.08
N PRO A 165 -19.70 -11.98 15.06
CA PRO A 165 -20.85 -11.54 14.25
C PRO A 165 -22.13 -11.35 15.07
N ALA A 166 -22.26 -12.05 16.21
CA ALA A 166 -23.40 -11.88 17.09
C ALA A 166 -23.39 -10.53 17.83
N ARG A 167 -22.22 -9.98 18.12
CA ARG A 167 -22.02 -8.76 18.89
C ARG A 167 -21.70 -7.55 18.03
N HIS A 168 -20.85 -7.70 17.02
CA HIS A 168 -20.36 -6.62 16.15
C HIS A 168 -21.17 -6.62 14.84
N LYS A 169 -22.37 -6.01 14.89
CA LYS A 169 -23.34 -6.06 13.78
C LYS A 169 -22.91 -5.25 12.58
N LYS A 170 -22.28 -4.09 12.82
CA LYS A 170 -21.87 -3.15 11.78
C LYS A 170 -20.35 -2.96 11.83
N ILE A 171 -19.68 -3.22 10.72
CA ILE A 171 -18.23 -3.02 10.59
C ILE A 171 -17.95 -2.10 9.41
N ALA A 172 -17.19 -1.04 9.64
CA ALA A 172 -16.68 -0.15 8.61
C ALA A 172 -15.17 -0.28 8.49
N MET A 173 -14.66 -0.42 7.27
CA MET A 173 -13.24 -0.65 7.02
C MET A 173 -12.67 0.31 5.99
N PHE A 174 -11.39 0.62 6.14
CA PHE A 174 -10.67 1.43 5.19
C PHE A 174 -9.21 0.96 5.02
N CYS A 175 -8.61 1.32 3.90
CA CYS A 175 -7.18 1.20 3.65
C CYS A 175 -6.72 2.31 2.70
N THR A 176 -5.47 2.36 2.33
CA THR A 176 -4.88 3.41 1.49
C THR A 176 -5.66 3.67 0.21
N GLY A 177 -5.92 2.64 -0.61
CA GLY A 177 -6.56 2.78 -1.93
C GLY A 177 -7.83 1.95 -2.13
N GLY A 178 -8.29 1.19 -1.10
CA GLY A 178 -9.51 0.37 -1.16
C GLY A 178 -9.27 -1.12 -1.39
N ILE A 179 -8.18 -1.54 -2.01
CA ILE A 179 -7.97 -2.94 -2.44
C ILE A 179 -8.00 -3.96 -1.30
N ARG A 180 -7.42 -3.65 -0.12
CA ARG A 180 -7.46 -4.58 1.03
C ARG A 180 -8.88 -4.76 1.52
N CYS A 181 -9.67 -3.68 1.50
CA CYS A 181 -11.05 -3.71 1.96
C CYS A 181 -11.98 -4.54 1.06
N GLU A 182 -11.68 -4.66 -0.22
CA GLU A 182 -12.41 -5.57 -1.12
C GLU A 182 -12.34 -7.02 -0.58
N LYS A 183 -11.13 -7.51 -0.32
CA LYS A 183 -10.93 -8.87 0.24
C LYS A 183 -11.38 -8.98 1.69
N ALA A 184 -11.08 -7.98 2.53
CA ALA A 184 -11.46 -7.99 3.94
C ALA A 184 -12.98 -8.05 4.10
N SER A 185 -13.75 -7.26 3.32
CA SER A 185 -15.20 -7.28 3.37
C SER A 185 -15.79 -8.58 2.84
N SER A 186 -15.26 -9.12 1.74
CA SER A 186 -15.63 -10.43 1.23
C SER A 186 -15.43 -11.52 2.30
N TYR A 187 -14.27 -11.51 2.95
CA TYR A 187 -13.94 -12.43 4.03
C TYR A 187 -14.90 -12.30 5.22
N LEU A 188 -15.16 -11.08 5.72
CA LEU A 188 -16.08 -10.87 6.85
C LEU A 188 -17.50 -11.35 6.53
N LEU A 189 -17.99 -11.07 5.33
CA LEU A 189 -19.31 -11.56 4.90
C LEU A 189 -19.37 -13.10 4.86
N ASP A 190 -18.28 -13.77 4.48
CA ASP A 190 -18.18 -15.25 4.52
C ASP A 190 -18.03 -15.78 5.97
N GLN A 191 -17.61 -14.96 6.95
CA GLN A 191 -17.58 -15.27 8.37
C GLN A 191 -18.92 -14.99 9.09
N GLY A 192 -19.97 -14.56 8.37
CA GLY A 192 -21.30 -14.35 8.90
C GLY A 192 -21.55 -12.94 9.45
N PHE A 193 -20.71 -11.96 9.13
CA PHE A 193 -21.02 -10.55 9.39
C PHE A 193 -22.00 -10.05 8.32
N ASP A 194 -23.04 -9.31 8.70
CA ASP A 194 -24.10 -8.89 7.80
C ASP A 194 -23.91 -7.48 7.24
N GLU A 195 -23.60 -6.50 8.10
CA GLU A 195 -23.45 -5.09 7.75
C GLU A 195 -21.96 -4.71 7.68
N VAL A 196 -21.35 -4.92 6.52
CA VAL A 196 -19.94 -4.65 6.27
C VAL A 196 -19.79 -3.52 5.26
N PHE A 197 -19.23 -2.41 5.70
CA PHE A 197 -19.00 -1.20 4.92
C PHE A 197 -17.51 -1.01 4.64
N HIS A 198 -17.20 -0.39 3.52
CA HIS A 198 -15.83 0.02 3.26
C HIS A 198 -15.73 1.30 2.42
N LEU A 199 -14.70 2.09 2.72
CA LEU A 199 -14.46 3.39 2.10
C LEU A 199 -14.11 3.23 0.61
N LYS A 200 -14.96 3.74 -0.27
CA LYS A 200 -14.77 3.68 -1.72
C LYS A 200 -13.54 4.46 -2.16
N GLY A 201 -12.59 3.74 -2.77
CA GLY A 201 -11.32 4.33 -3.23
C GLY A 201 -10.34 4.63 -2.09
N GLY A 202 -10.66 4.23 -0.85
CA GLY A 202 -9.79 4.31 0.32
C GLY A 202 -9.49 5.73 0.79
N ILE A 203 -8.49 5.83 1.68
CA ILE A 203 -8.05 7.09 2.30
C ILE A 203 -7.66 8.13 1.25
N LEU A 204 -6.96 7.74 0.18
CA LEU A 204 -6.55 8.69 -0.85
C LEU A 204 -7.74 9.36 -1.54
N ASN A 205 -8.86 8.64 -1.71
CA ASN A 205 -10.07 9.22 -2.27
C ASN A 205 -10.76 10.17 -1.28
N TYR A 206 -10.72 9.84 0.01
CA TYR A 206 -11.23 10.67 1.07
C TYR A 206 -10.43 11.98 1.20
N LEU A 207 -9.11 11.91 1.26
CA LEU A 207 -8.23 13.08 1.36
C LEU A 207 -8.27 14.02 0.15
N GLU A 208 -8.70 13.51 -1.00
CA GLU A 208 -8.90 14.34 -2.20
C GLU A 208 -10.24 15.07 -2.18
N LYS A 209 -11.30 14.43 -1.63
CA LYS A 209 -12.68 14.90 -1.80
C LYS A 209 -13.25 15.61 -0.58
N VAL A 210 -12.86 15.17 0.62
CA VAL A 210 -13.39 15.73 1.87
C VAL A 210 -12.51 16.92 2.27
N PRO A 211 -13.09 18.10 2.50
CA PRO A 211 -12.35 19.28 2.98
C PRO A 211 -11.63 18.99 4.30
N GLU A 212 -10.49 19.63 4.53
CA GLU A 212 -9.66 19.38 5.71
C GLU A 212 -10.38 19.74 7.02
N ASP A 213 -11.19 20.79 7.00
CA ASP A 213 -11.98 21.28 8.14
C ASP A 213 -13.18 20.38 8.48
N GLU A 214 -13.62 19.54 7.56
CA GLU A 214 -14.66 18.53 7.77
C GLU A 214 -14.11 17.14 8.05
N SER A 215 -12.79 16.98 7.96
CA SER A 215 -12.12 15.67 7.98
C SER A 215 -12.02 15.07 9.37
N LEU A 216 -12.35 13.78 9.48
CA LEU A 216 -12.06 12.96 10.66
C LEU A 216 -10.73 12.19 10.54
N TRP A 217 -9.98 12.41 9.46
CA TRP A 217 -8.65 11.86 9.28
C TRP A 217 -7.63 12.61 10.13
N GLN A 218 -6.72 11.88 10.78
CA GLN A 218 -5.66 12.43 11.62
C GLN A 218 -4.30 11.99 11.06
N GLY A 219 -3.38 12.94 10.86
CA GLY A 219 -2.04 12.67 10.34
C GLY A 219 -1.95 12.53 8.83
N ALA A 220 -1.02 11.72 8.32
CA ALA A 220 -0.76 11.52 6.91
C ALA A 220 -1.00 10.07 6.44
N CYS A 221 -1.38 9.89 5.19
CA CYS A 221 -1.61 8.58 4.60
C CYS A 221 -0.32 8.03 3.99
N PHE A 222 0.19 6.92 4.53
CA PHE A 222 1.37 6.25 3.99
C PHE A 222 1.15 5.79 2.54
N VAL A 223 2.15 6.05 1.69
CA VAL A 223 2.22 5.54 0.31
C VAL A 223 3.53 4.80 0.08
N PHE A 224 3.48 3.76 -0.78
CA PHE A 224 4.61 2.83 -0.97
C PHE A 224 5.61 3.34 -2.03
N ASP A 225 5.90 4.65 -2.04
CA ASP A 225 6.87 5.28 -2.93
C ASP A 225 7.72 6.33 -2.19
N ARG A 226 8.54 7.09 -2.90
CA ARG A 226 9.48 8.03 -2.28
C ARG A 226 8.84 9.28 -1.67
N ARG A 227 7.57 9.52 -1.91
CA ARG A 227 6.79 10.58 -1.25
C ARG A 227 6.50 10.25 0.22
N ILE A 228 6.59 8.97 0.59
CA ILE A 228 6.37 8.42 1.94
C ILE A 228 4.93 8.54 2.39
N ALA A 229 4.35 9.73 2.44
CA ALA A 229 2.97 9.93 2.86
C ALA A 229 2.34 11.15 2.17
N LEU A 230 1.01 11.14 2.09
CA LEU A 230 0.20 12.21 1.52
C LEU A 230 -0.82 12.70 2.55
N GLY A 231 -1.03 14.02 2.57
CA GLY A 231 -2.08 14.69 3.33
C GLY A 231 -3.29 15.06 2.46
N HIS A 232 -4.13 15.97 2.97
CA HIS A 232 -5.28 16.52 2.24
C HIS A 232 -4.86 17.14 0.91
N GLY A 233 -5.71 17.02 -0.10
CA GLY A 233 -5.40 17.39 -1.48
C GLY A 233 -4.30 16.56 -2.13
N LEU A 234 -3.93 15.42 -1.52
CA LEU A 234 -2.85 14.52 -1.95
C LEU A 234 -1.48 15.20 -2.01
N VAL A 235 -1.26 16.19 -1.13
CA VAL A 235 0.01 16.90 -0.97
C VAL A 235 1.01 16.04 -0.20
N GLU A 236 2.29 16.07 -0.61
CA GLU A 236 3.36 15.32 0.07
C GLU A 236 3.58 15.82 1.50
N ALA A 237 3.60 14.91 2.47
CA ALA A 237 3.98 15.20 3.86
C ALA A 237 5.52 15.25 3.95
N SER A 238 6.08 16.44 4.19
CA SER A 238 7.53 16.73 4.07
C SER A 238 8.36 16.40 5.31
N ASP A 239 7.73 16.12 6.45
CA ASP A 239 8.37 15.94 7.77
C ASP A 239 8.70 14.48 8.11
N LEU A 240 8.32 13.55 7.24
CA LEU A 240 8.54 12.12 7.42
C LEU A 240 9.78 11.62 6.69
N VAL A 241 10.53 10.72 7.32
CA VAL A 241 11.61 9.97 6.67
C VAL A 241 11.42 8.47 6.88
N LEU A 242 11.92 7.65 5.94
CA LEU A 242 11.91 6.19 6.11
C LEU A 242 13.18 5.72 6.83
N CYS A 243 13.00 4.90 7.86
CA CYS A 243 14.11 4.22 8.51
C CYS A 243 14.93 3.40 7.50
N GLY A 244 16.25 3.57 7.51
CA GLY A 244 17.16 2.82 6.63
C GLY A 244 17.20 1.31 6.91
N GLY A 245 16.84 0.90 8.13
CA GLY A 245 16.83 -0.50 8.57
C GLY A 245 15.52 -1.24 8.33
N CYS A 246 14.42 -0.77 8.94
CA CYS A 246 13.11 -1.44 8.91
C CYS A 246 12.11 -0.81 7.93
N ARG A 247 12.40 0.37 7.39
CA ARG A 247 11.54 1.12 6.46
C ARG A 247 10.28 1.72 7.09
N THR A 248 10.15 1.68 8.40
CA THR A 248 9.11 2.39 9.14
C THR A 248 9.20 3.89 8.86
N PRO A 249 8.09 4.59 8.59
CA PRO A 249 8.08 6.05 8.52
C PRO A 249 8.31 6.63 9.93
N LEU A 250 9.11 7.67 10.01
CA LEU A 250 9.52 8.31 11.27
C LEU A 250 9.13 9.78 11.26
N SER A 251 8.49 10.19 12.35
CA SER A 251 8.23 11.60 12.65
C SER A 251 9.53 12.36 12.98
N THR A 252 9.48 13.68 12.98
CA THR A 252 10.58 14.53 13.41
C THR A 252 11.02 14.22 14.84
N ALA A 253 10.10 13.91 15.76
CA ALA A 253 10.42 13.54 17.14
C ALA A 253 11.22 12.24 17.22
N GLU A 254 10.83 11.22 16.43
CA GLU A 254 11.54 9.93 16.37
C GLU A 254 12.92 10.03 15.71
N GLN A 255 13.12 11.02 14.83
CA GLN A 255 14.42 11.32 14.24
C GLN A 255 15.38 11.99 15.22
N GLN A 256 14.86 12.58 16.31
CA GLN A 256 15.65 13.17 17.40
C GLN A 256 15.96 12.17 18.53
N ASP A 257 15.39 10.96 18.48
CA ASP A 257 15.66 9.93 19.49
C ASP A 257 17.13 9.46 19.44
N PRO A 258 17.79 9.27 20.61
CA PRO A 258 19.19 8.79 20.66
C PRO A 258 19.44 7.45 19.99
N ALA A 259 18.42 6.60 19.82
CA ALA A 259 18.53 5.33 19.11
C ALA A 259 18.38 5.46 17.59
N PHE A 260 18.07 6.67 17.08
CA PHE A 260 18.01 6.92 15.64
C PHE A 260 19.41 7.10 15.06
N GLU A 261 19.69 6.35 14.02
CA GLU A 261 20.91 6.51 13.20
C GLU A 261 20.49 6.56 11.73
N ALA A 262 20.70 7.73 11.11
CA ALA A 262 20.26 8.00 9.73
C ALA A 262 20.77 6.92 8.75
N GLY A 263 19.88 6.37 7.94
CA GLY A 263 20.19 5.31 6.98
C GLY A 263 20.47 3.93 7.60
N VAL A 264 20.44 3.78 8.93
CA VAL A 264 20.81 2.55 9.65
C VAL A 264 19.64 1.97 10.44
N CYS A 265 19.18 2.68 11.47
CA CYS A 265 18.12 2.19 12.36
C CYS A 265 17.31 3.33 12.98
N CYS A 266 16.17 2.97 13.56
CA CYS A 266 15.31 3.86 14.33
C CYS A 266 15.04 3.26 15.73
N PRO A 267 14.39 4.00 16.65
CA PRO A 267 14.04 3.51 17.99
C PRO A 267 13.34 2.16 17.99
N HIS A 268 12.50 1.89 16.99
CA HIS A 268 11.74 0.64 16.90
C HIS A 268 12.58 -0.57 16.49
N CYS A 269 13.55 -0.41 15.59
CA CYS A 269 14.34 -1.53 15.11
C CYS A 269 15.75 -1.62 15.74
N ALA A 270 16.26 -0.55 16.34
CA ALA A 270 17.58 -0.53 16.95
C ALA A 270 17.81 -1.63 18.00
N PRO A 271 16.83 -1.96 18.89
CA PRO A 271 16.97 -3.05 19.85
C PRO A 271 17.02 -4.45 19.21
N LEU A 272 16.48 -4.60 18.01
CA LEU A 272 16.36 -5.88 17.29
C LEU A 272 17.51 -6.11 16.30
N MET A 273 18.37 -5.10 16.08
CA MET A 273 19.47 -5.17 15.11
C MET A 273 20.76 -5.67 15.76
N THR A 274 21.32 -6.73 15.17
CA THR A 274 22.66 -7.21 15.56
C THR A 274 23.76 -6.19 15.15
N PRO A 275 24.92 -6.19 15.82
CA PRO A 275 26.04 -5.34 15.44
C PRO A 275 26.47 -5.51 13.97
N ALA A 276 26.46 -6.72 13.46
CA ALA A 276 26.78 -7.02 12.06
C ALA A 276 25.76 -6.39 11.08
N ARG A 277 24.47 -6.45 11.40
CA ARG A 277 23.43 -5.80 10.59
C ARG A 277 23.55 -4.27 10.61
N LYS A 278 23.89 -3.67 11.77
CA LYS A 278 24.16 -2.23 11.87
C LYS A 278 25.37 -1.84 11.03
N ALA A 279 26.46 -2.60 11.10
CA ALA A 279 27.67 -2.34 10.30
C ALA A 279 27.37 -2.40 8.79
N SER A 280 26.66 -3.42 8.33
CA SER A 280 26.25 -3.55 6.93
C SER A 280 25.35 -2.38 6.47
N ALA A 281 24.42 -1.94 7.34
CA ALA A 281 23.54 -0.82 7.05
C ALA A 281 24.32 0.51 6.95
N ARG A 282 25.31 0.73 7.85
CA ARG A 282 26.21 1.90 7.79
C ARG A 282 26.99 1.95 6.49
N GLU A 283 27.58 0.82 6.09
CA GLU A 283 28.33 0.74 4.84
C GLU A 283 27.44 1.02 3.63
N ARG A 284 26.24 0.45 3.58
CA ARG A 284 25.25 0.76 2.53
C ARG A 284 24.91 2.25 2.50
N HIS A 285 24.64 2.84 3.66
CA HIS A 285 24.33 4.28 3.76
C HIS A 285 25.50 5.14 3.27
N ARG A 286 26.73 4.81 3.66
CA ARG A 286 27.96 5.47 3.19
C ARG A 286 28.07 5.43 1.66
N GLN A 287 27.82 4.27 1.04
CA GLN A 287 27.84 4.13 -0.42
C GLN A 287 26.76 4.96 -1.12
N VAL A 288 25.56 5.04 -0.52
CA VAL A 288 24.49 5.90 -1.02
C VAL A 288 24.91 7.37 -1.00
N MET A 289 25.48 7.84 0.12
CA MET A 289 25.94 9.23 0.25
C MET A 289 27.06 9.57 -0.73
N LEU A 290 28.02 8.66 -0.93
CA LEU A 290 29.10 8.84 -1.90
C LEU A 290 28.60 8.92 -3.34
N ALA A 291 27.59 8.12 -3.69
CA ALA A 291 26.97 8.17 -5.01
C ALA A 291 26.23 9.49 -5.23
N GLN A 292 25.49 9.96 -4.24
CA GLN A 292 24.79 11.25 -4.31
C GLN A 292 25.77 12.41 -4.51
N GLN A 293 26.92 12.40 -3.80
CA GLN A 293 27.97 13.41 -3.98
C GLN A 293 28.57 13.42 -5.40
N ARG A 294 28.56 12.28 -6.09
CA ARG A 294 29.01 12.16 -7.49
C ARG A 294 27.93 12.47 -8.52
N GLY A 295 26.71 12.80 -8.08
CA GLY A 295 25.54 12.94 -8.96
C GLY A 295 24.98 11.61 -9.47
N ASP A 296 25.43 10.48 -8.89
CA ASP A 296 24.99 9.13 -9.28
C ASP A 296 23.93 8.58 -8.33
N ASN A 297 23.13 7.63 -8.82
CA ASN A 297 22.28 6.79 -7.99
C ASN A 297 23.02 5.50 -7.63
N HIS A 298 23.59 5.43 -6.41
CA HIS A 298 24.27 4.23 -5.90
C HIS A 298 23.42 2.96 -6.04
N LEU A 299 22.13 3.13 -5.80
CA LEU A 299 21.18 2.05 -6.01
C LEU A 299 20.78 1.91 -7.46
N GLY A 300 21.56 2.09 -8.45
CA GLY A 300 21.30 2.00 -9.88
C GLY A 300 20.03 1.23 -10.28
N PRO A 301 19.68 1.04 -11.50
CA PRO A 301 18.43 0.40 -11.89
C PRO A 301 18.21 -1.02 -11.31
N TRP A 302 19.20 -1.58 -10.59
CA TRP A 302 19.20 -2.98 -10.12
C TRP A 302 19.03 -3.20 -8.59
N SER A 303 19.10 -2.21 -7.71
CA SER A 303 18.96 -2.45 -6.27
C SER A 303 17.52 -2.71 -5.83
N ASN A 304 17.22 -3.91 -5.39
CA ASN A 304 15.93 -4.34 -4.87
C ASN A 304 15.76 -3.97 -3.38
N THR A 305 15.65 -2.71 -3.03
CA THR A 305 15.56 -2.33 -1.62
C THR A 305 14.18 -1.92 -1.15
N PHE A 306 13.14 -2.15 -1.92
CA PHE A 306 11.77 -2.10 -1.44
C PHE A 306 11.13 -3.49 -1.57
N SER A 307 11.41 -4.39 -0.62
CA SER A 307 10.48 -5.42 -0.22
C SER A 307 9.98 -5.02 1.16
N PRO A 308 8.69 -4.92 1.43
CA PRO A 308 8.20 -5.03 2.79
C PRO A 308 8.78 -6.33 3.34
N ALA A 309 9.38 -6.26 4.52
CA ALA A 309 9.84 -7.43 5.24
C ALA A 309 8.61 -8.24 5.63
N ALA A 310 8.21 -9.18 4.81
CA ALA A 310 7.35 -10.30 5.11
C ALA A 310 7.11 -11.09 3.82
N ASP A 311 8.09 -11.79 3.34
CA ASP A 311 7.89 -13.07 2.64
C ASP A 311 9.08 -13.95 3.04
N GLY A 312 9.18 -14.20 4.33
CA GLY A 312 9.89 -15.37 4.84
C GLY A 312 9.01 -16.56 4.54
N GLN A 313 9.38 -17.32 3.53
CA GLN A 313 9.09 -18.68 3.19
C GLN A 313 8.79 -18.84 1.70
N ASP A 314 9.84 -18.88 0.91
CA ASP A 314 9.90 -19.65 -0.32
C ASP A 314 11.38 -20.04 -0.58
N GLN A 315 11.93 -20.83 0.39
CA GLN A 315 13.06 -21.70 0.15
C GLN A 315 12.69 -23.07 0.73
N ALA A 316 11.97 -23.86 -0.03
CA ALA A 316 11.98 -25.32 0.07
C ALA A 316 11.37 -25.90 -1.21
N GLY A 317 12.14 -26.66 -1.94
CA GLY A 317 11.65 -27.54 -3.00
C GLY A 317 12.32 -27.34 -4.36
N GLY A 318 13.62 -27.58 -4.40
CA GLY A 318 14.25 -28.10 -5.60
C GLY A 318 14.15 -29.63 -5.58
N GLU A 319 13.44 -30.19 -6.54
CA GLU A 319 13.73 -31.40 -7.29
C GLU A 319 12.82 -31.44 -8.51
#